data_b6169dfeedb21116691520a5a9904bfd
#
_entry.id   b6169dfeedb21116691520a5a9904bfd
#
_cell.length_a   1.000
_cell.length_b   1.000
_cell.length_c   1.000
_cell.angle_alpha   90.00
_cell.angle_beta   90.00
_cell.angle_gamma   90.00
#
_symmetry.space_group_name_H-M   'P 1'
#
loop_
_entity.id
_entity.type
_entity.pdbx_description
1 polymer ?
#
loop_
_entity_poly.entity_id
_entity_poly.type
_entity_poly.pdbx_seq_one_letter_code
_entity_poly.pdbx_strand_id
1 'polypeptide(L)'
;STLMRSSAASDVYKRQKKHIVTDNIEHHAVLNSAKALEREGFEVTYVRADKNGLVRAEDVAAAIRPDTALVSVMLANNELGTIQPVAEIGSICRSAGVPFHCDAVQAAGILPIDVKEMNIDLLSMSAHKFHGPKGVGIMYARRGCAPETYIDGGEQERGHRAGTENVAGIVGAAAAFAEAMSERNE
;
A
#
# COMPACT_ATOMS: atom_id res chain seq x y z
N SER A 1 8.28 -3.63 0.67
CA SER A 1 9.08 -3.59 -0.59
C SER A 1 8.59 -4.58 -1.64
N THR A 2 8.10 -5.71 -1.23
CA THR A 2 7.58 -6.79 -2.11
C THR A 2 6.29 -6.38 -2.84
N LEU A 3 5.47 -5.55 -2.22
CA LEU A 3 4.14 -5.17 -2.71
C LEU A 3 4.16 -4.37 -4.00
N MET A 4 5.04 -3.39 -4.12
CA MET A 4 5.10 -2.57 -5.35
C MET A 4 5.61 -3.38 -6.55
N ARG A 5 6.54 -4.30 -6.34
CA ARG A 5 7.04 -5.18 -7.42
C ARG A 5 5.96 -6.11 -7.94
N SER A 6 5.17 -6.72 -7.04
CA SER A 6 4.14 -7.67 -7.44
C SER A 6 2.93 -7.00 -8.06
N SER A 7 2.48 -5.85 -7.55
CA SER A 7 1.33 -5.15 -8.11
C SER A 7 1.59 -4.52 -9.47
N ALA A 8 2.84 -4.14 -9.76
CA ALA A 8 3.21 -3.59 -11.06
C ALA A 8 3.35 -4.65 -12.17
N ALA A 9 3.53 -5.93 -11.82
CA ALA A 9 3.81 -7.00 -12.78
C ALA A 9 2.58 -7.81 -13.22
N SER A 10 1.44 -7.65 -12.57
CA SER A 10 0.40 -8.70 -12.52
C SER A 10 -0.56 -8.81 -13.69
N ASP A 11 -0.46 -8.01 -14.73
CA ASP A 11 -1.34 -8.10 -15.90
C ASP A 11 -0.59 -7.98 -17.21
N VAL A 12 -0.92 -8.80 -18.21
CA VAL A 12 -0.40 -8.65 -19.58
C VAL A 12 -0.71 -7.24 -20.11
N TYR A 13 -1.83 -6.68 -19.70
CA TYR A 13 -2.22 -5.29 -20.00
C TYR A 13 -1.36 -4.28 -19.19
N LYS A 14 -1.02 -4.57 -17.94
CA LYS A 14 -0.15 -3.76 -17.09
C LYS A 14 1.35 -3.89 -17.45
N ARG A 15 1.77 -4.98 -18.11
CA ARG A 15 3.14 -5.11 -18.66
C ARG A 15 3.48 -4.01 -19.67
N GLN A 16 2.48 -3.33 -20.22
CA GLN A 16 2.67 -2.16 -21.10
C GLN A 16 2.71 -0.83 -20.31
N LYS A 17 2.18 -0.81 -19.07
CA LYS A 17 2.19 0.36 -18.22
C LYS A 17 3.46 0.35 -17.35
N LYS A 18 4.29 1.37 -17.50
CA LYS A 18 5.59 1.46 -16.83
C LYS A 18 5.76 2.70 -15.96
N HIS A 19 4.69 3.38 -15.64
CA HIS A 19 4.72 4.56 -14.80
C HIS A 19 4.09 4.29 -13.43
N ILE A 20 4.71 4.79 -12.37
CA ILE A 20 4.25 4.72 -10.99
C ILE A 20 4.23 6.13 -10.41
N VAL A 21 3.18 6.45 -9.68
CA VAL A 21 3.10 7.67 -8.88
C VAL A 21 3.21 7.31 -7.41
N THR A 22 4.10 7.96 -6.70
CA THR A 22 4.25 7.86 -5.24
C THR A 22 4.61 9.23 -4.68
N ASP A 23 4.77 9.37 -3.37
CA ASP A 23 5.22 10.60 -2.77
C ASP A 23 6.66 10.54 -2.23
N ASN A 24 7.22 11.70 -1.93
CA ASN A 24 8.61 11.82 -1.49
C ASN A 24 8.81 11.60 0.01
N ILE A 25 7.73 11.45 0.78
CA ILE A 25 7.76 11.22 2.24
C ILE A 25 7.33 9.80 2.64
N GLU A 26 7.13 8.94 1.66
CA GLU A 26 6.85 7.52 1.89
C GLU A 26 7.94 6.85 2.74
N HIS A 27 7.55 5.81 3.45
CA HIS A 27 8.53 4.97 4.15
C HIS A 27 9.54 4.36 3.18
N HIS A 28 10.78 4.14 3.61
CA HIS A 28 11.85 3.56 2.80
C HIS A 28 11.47 2.20 2.16
N ALA A 29 10.53 1.46 2.74
CA ALA A 29 10.01 0.22 2.15
C ALA A 29 9.33 0.48 0.78
N VAL A 30 8.63 1.60 0.63
CA VAL A 30 8.01 2.02 -0.64
C VAL A 30 9.03 2.71 -1.53
N LEU A 31 9.78 3.71 -1.01
CA LEU A 31 10.77 4.45 -1.79
C LEU A 31 11.85 3.56 -2.41
N ASN A 32 12.39 2.61 -1.64
CA ASN A 32 13.42 1.71 -2.16
C ASN A 32 12.87 0.70 -3.18
N SER A 33 11.58 0.33 -3.06
CA SER A 33 10.90 -0.49 -4.06
C SER A 33 10.67 0.29 -5.35
N ALA A 34 10.26 1.56 -5.25
CA ALA A 34 10.14 2.45 -6.39
C ALA A 34 11.47 2.59 -7.12
N LYS A 35 12.57 2.87 -6.40
CA LYS A 35 13.94 2.93 -6.97
C LYS A 35 14.39 1.60 -7.58
N ALA A 36 13.94 0.47 -7.06
CA ALA A 36 14.23 -0.83 -7.66
C ALA A 36 13.52 -0.99 -9.02
N LEU A 37 12.26 -0.56 -9.09
CA LEU A 37 11.49 -0.58 -10.33
C LEU A 37 12.04 0.40 -11.39
N GLU A 38 12.58 1.55 -10.98
CA GLU A 38 13.30 2.45 -11.90
C GLU A 38 14.48 1.73 -12.57
N ARG A 39 15.26 0.93 -11.84
CA ARG A 39 16.34 0.11 -12.40
C ARG A 39 15.86 -0.99 -13.36
N GLU A 40 14.58 -1.38 -13.25
CA GLU A 40 13.92 -2.33 -14.14
C GLU A 40 13.22 -1.65 -15.33
N GLY A 41 13.40 -0.32 -15.48
CA GLY A 41 12.89 0.45 -16.60
C GLY A 41 11.48 1.01 -16.40
N PHE A 42 11.01 1.09 -15.16
CA PHE A 42 9.81 1.87 -14.83
C PHE A 42 10.17 3.34 -14.64
N GLU A 43 9.23 4.22 -14.97
CA GLU A 43 9.29 5.63 -14.59
C GLU A 43 8.55 5.84 -13.27
N VAL A 44 9.10 6.63 -12.37
CA VAL A 44 8.46 6.97 -11.10
C VAL A 44 8.34 8.47 -10.94
N THR A 45 7.12 8.96 -10.70
CA THR A 45 6.87 10.33 -10.30
C THR A 45 6.72 10.37 -8.78
N TYR A 46 7.60 11.13 -8.12
CA TYR A 46 7.55 11.41 -6.69
C TYR A 46 6.85 12.74 -6.46
N VAL A 47 5.56 12.70 -6.09
CA VAL A 47 4.81 13.90 -5.73
C VAL A 47 5.40 14.52 -4.47
N ARG A 48 5.61 15.82 -4.47
CA ARG A 48 6.23 16.52 -3.33
C ARG A 48 5.17 16.88 -2.30
N ALA A 49 5.39 16.44 -1.07
CA ALA A 49 4.65 16.97 0.06
C ALA A 49 4.99 18.45 0.29
N ASP A 50 4.05 19.20 0.82
CA ASP A 50 4.24 20.59 1.22
C ASP A 50 5.15 20.71 2.48
N LYS A 51 5.35 21.93 2.96
CA LYS A 51 6.17 22.21 4.16
C LYS A 51 5.63 21.59 5.45
N ASN A 52 4.37 21.17 5.47
CA ASN A 52 3.73 20.50 6.60
C ASN A 52 3.72 18.97 6.42
N GLY A 53 4.27 18.45 5.33
CA GLY A 53 4.26 17.04 5.00
C GLY A 53 2.92 16.55 4.41
N LEU A 54 2.10 17.45 3.83
CA LEU A 54 0.84 17.08 3.19
C LEU A 54 1.05 16.91 1.68
N VAL A 55 0.63 15.76 1.16
CA VAL A 55 0.54 15.46 -0.28
C VAL A 55 -0.81 15.94 -0.79
N ARG A 56 -0.81 16.85 -1.76
CA ARG A 56 -2.06 17.38 -2.31
C ARG A 56 -2.66 16.40 -3.32
N ALA A 57 -3.95 16.17 -3.22
CA ALA A 57 -4.64 15.24 -4.11
C ALA A 57 -4.59 15.70 -5.58
N GLU A 58 -4.61 17.02 -5.81
CA GLU A 58 -4.51 17.60 -7.15
C GLU A 58 -3.12 17.35 -7.78
N ASP A 59 -2.05 17.33 -6.98
CA ASP A 59 -0.71 17.05 -7.49
C ASP A 59 -0.58 15.57 -7.87
N VAL A 60 -1.23 14.66 -7.12
CA VAL A 60 -1.36 13.25 -7.50
C VAL A 60 -2.15 13.10 -8.79
N ALA A 61 -3.28 13.80 -8.93
CA ALA A 61 -4.10 13.81 -10.13
C ALA A 61 -3.30 14.25 -11.36
N ALA A 62 -2.52 15.33 -11.23
CA ALA A 62 -1.68 15.87 -12.30
C ALA A 62 -0.54 14.91 -12.70
N ALA A 63 -0.08 14.05 -11.78
CA ALA A 63 0.96 13.07 -12.03
C ALA A 63 0.45 11.80 -12.74
N ILE A 64 -0.86 11.53 -12.72
CA ILE A 64 -1.44 10.35 -13.38
C ILE A 64 -1.40 10.51 -14.89
N ARG A 65 -0.88 9.50 -15.58
CA ARG A 65 -0.74 9.41 -17.04
C ARG A 65 -1.49 8.18 -17.56
N PRO A 66 -1.75 8.09 -18.89
CA PRO A 66 -2.39 6.90 -19.46
C PRO A 66 -1.63 5.59 -19.23
N ASP A 67 -0.31 5.65 -19.07
CA ASP A 67 0.57 4.53 -18.79
C ASP A 67 0.87 4.35 -17.29
N THR A 68 0.16 5.04 -16.39
CA THR A 68 0.29 4.84 -14.95
C THR A 68 -0.27 3.47 -14.55
N ALA A 69 0.59 2.64 -13.95
CA ALA A 69 0.27 1.29 -13.49
C ALA A 69 -0.23 1.25 -12.05
N LEU A 70 0.25 2.18 -11.22
CA LEU A 70 -0.04 2.21 -9.78
C LEU A 70 0.15 3.62 -9.23
N VAL A 71 -0.72 4.00 -8.31
CA VAL A 71 -0.50 5.11 -7.37
C VAL A 71 -0.29 4.51 -5.99
N SER A 72 0.72 4.99 -5.24
CA SER A 72 1.00 4.56 -3.87
C SER A 72 1.22 5.78 -3.00
N VAL A 73 0.35 5.98 -2.00
CA VAL A 73 0.46 7.07 -1.02
C VAL A 73 0.13 6.53 0.37
N MET A 74 1.00 6.81 1.35
CA MET A 74 0.79 6.39 2.73
C MET A 74 -0.38 7.10 3.38
N LEU A 75 -1.04 6.46 4.36
CA LEU A 75 -2.14 7.09 5.09
C LEU A 75 -1.62 8.06 6.17
N ALA A 76 -0.61 7.67 6.91
CA ALA A 76 0.00 8.50 7.94
C ALA A 76 1.53 8.37 7.90
N ASN A 77 2.21 9.51 7.96
CA ASN A 77 3.67 9.51 7.91
C ASN A 77 4.27 9.13 9.27
N ASN A 78 5.27 8.27 9.23
CA ASN A 78 5.92 7.70 10.43
C ASN A 78 6.84 8.68 11.17
N GLU A 79 7.26 9.77 10.55
CA GLU A 79 8.18 10.76 11.14
C GLU A 79 7.45 12.06 11.49
N LEU A 80 6.58 12.54 10.59
CA LEU A 80 5.88 13.81 10.74
C LEU A 80 4.52 13.67 11.43
N GLY A 81 3.90 12.46 11.36
CA GLY A 81 2.56 12.22 11.88
C GLY A 81 1.44 12.80 10.99
N THR A 82 1.77 13.33 9.82
CA THR A 82 0.78 13.92 8.90
C THR A 82 -0.10 12.84 8.32
N ILE A 83 -1.42 13.06 8.36
CA ILE A 83 -2.43 12.19 7.74
C ILE A 83 -2.70 12.70 6.32
N GLN A 84 -2.58 11.82 5.33
CA GLN A 84 -2.76 12.14 3.93
C GLN A 84 -4.23 12.04 3.50
N PRO A 85 -4.68 12.79 2.47
CA PRO A 85 -6.06 12.80 1.99
C PRO A 85 -6.36 11.56 1.11
N VAL A 86 -6.16 10.35 1.66
CA VAL A 86 -6.22 9.09 0.88
C VAL A 86 -7.60 8.80 0.29
N ALA A 87 -8.69 9.24 0.91
CA ALA A 87 -10.03 9.07 0.35
C ALA A 87 -10.22 9.87 -0.94
N GLU A 88 -9.69 11.11 -0.98
CA GLU A 88 -9.72 11.96 -2.16
C GLU A 88 -8.80 11.40 -3.26
N ILE A 89 -7.58 11.01 -2.90
CA ILE A 89 -6.63 10.36 -3.82
C ILE A 89 -7.22 9.07 -4.39
N GLY A 90 -7.85 8.24 -3.55
CA GLY A 90 -8.50 7.02 -3.98
C GLY A 90 -9.64 7.26 -4.96
N SER A 91 -10.43 8.33 -4.76
CA SER A 91 -11.48 8.75 -5.70
C SER A 91 -10.92 9.16 -7.05
N ILE A 92 -9.81 9.90 -7.06
CA ILE A 92 -9.08 10.29 -8.27
C ILE A 92 -8.57 9.05 -9.01
N CYS A 93 -7.90 8.14 -8.30
CA CYS A 93 -7.39 6.90 -8.87
C CYS A 93 -8.50 6.03 -9.46
N ARG A 94 -9.63 5.92 -8.76
CA ARG A 94 -10.82 5.20 -9.22
C ARG A 94 -11.36 5.80 -10.51
N SER A 95 -11.47 7.12 -10.60
CA SER A 95 -11.94 7.85 -11.80
C SER A 95 -10.99 7.68 -12.98
N ALA A 96 -9.68 7.62 -12.72
CA ALA A 96 -8.64 7.39 -13.73
C ALA A 96 -8.48 5.91 -14.11
N GLY A 97 -9.14 4.96 -13.42
CA GLY A 97 -8.97 3.53 -13.65
C GLY A 97 -7.57 3.01 -13.31
N VAL A 98 -6.89 3.65 -12.34
CA VAL A 98 -5.56 3.29 -11.87
C VAL A 98 -5.66 2.66 -10.48
N PRO A 99 -5.05 1.49 -10.23
CA PRO A 99 -5.01 0.89 -8.90
C PRO A 99 -4.36 1.82 -7.87
N PHE A 100 -4.95 1.85 -6.66
CA PHE A 100 -4.44 2.64 -5.55
C PHE A 100 -3.95 1.73 -4.42
N HIS A 101 -2.67 1.84 -4.09
CA HIS A 101 -2.04 1.24 -2.91
C HIS A 101 -1.90 2.28 -1.80
N CYS A 102 -2.25 1.89 -0.59
CA CYS A 102 -2.07 2.70 0.60
C CYS A 102 -1.19 1.98 1.62
N ASP A 103 -0.06 2.57 2.00
CA ASP A 103 0.70 2.12 3.17
C ASP A 103 0.01 2.65 4.43
N ALA A 104 -0.69 1.76 5.13
CA ALA A 104 -1.39 2.06 6.37
C ALA A 104 -0.66 1.53 7.62
N VAL A 105 0.63 1.22 7.50
CA VAL A 105 1.43 0.64 8.58
C VAL A 105 1.37 1.49 9.85
N GLN A 106 1.39 2.81 9.74
CA GLN A 106 1.31 3.71 10.90
C GLN A 106 -0.12 4.07 11.32
N ALA A 107 -1.11 3.78 10.48
CA ALA A 107 -2.50 4.16 10.71
C ALA A 107 -3.34 3.01 11.27
N ALA A 108 -2.98 1.77 10.94
CA ALA A 108 -3.73 0.59 11.33
C ALA A 108 -3.83 0.45 12.86
N GLY A 109 -5.04 0.27 13.36
CA GLY A 109 -5.32 0.23 14.80
C GLY A 109 -5.51 1.62 15.45
N ILE A 110 -5.11 2.71 14.78
CA ILE A 110 -5.17 4.09 15.31
C ILE A 110 -6.25 4.91 14.59
N LEU A 111 -6.24 4.89 13.25
CA LEU A 111 -7.19 5.64 12.45
C LEU A 111 -8.31 4.74 11.90
N PRO A 112 -9.51 5.29 11.66
CA PRO A 112 -10.55 4.56 10.95
C PRO A 112 -10.13 4.37 9.48
N ILE A 113 -10.23 3.12 9.00
CA ILE A 113 -9.91 2.78 7.62
C ILE A 113 -11.07 1.99 7.05
N ASP A 114 -11.77 2.56 6.08
CA ASP A 114 -12.71 1.84 5.23
C ASP A 114 -12.18 1.80 3.80
N VAL A 115 -11.70 0.65 3.39
CA VAL A 115 -11.07 0.46 2.07
C VAL A 115 -12.04 0.70 0.90
N LYS A 116 -13.37 0.58 1.14
CA LYS A 116 -14.38 0.83 0.11
C LYS A 116 -14.67 2.32 -0.03
N GLU A 117 -14.89 3.00 1.08
CA GLU A 117 -15.13 4.45 1.10
C GLU A 117 -13.90 5.22 0.62
N MET A 118 -12.71 4.79 1.04
CA MET A 118 -11.43 5.38 0.62
C MET A 118 -10.96 4.94 -0.77
N ASN A 119 -11.70 4.05 -1.45
CA ASN A 119 -11.36 3.52 -2.78
C ASN A 119 -9.94 2.89 -2.85
N ILE A 120 -9.51 2.23 -1.78
CA ILE A 120 -8.21 1.57 -1.69
C ILE A 120 -8.31 0.19 -2.36
N ASP A 121 -7.41 -0.10 -3.28
CA ASP A 121 -7.32 -1.40 -3.96
C ASP A 121 -6.34 -2.35 -3.29
N LEU A 122 -5.26 -1.81 -2.74
CA LEU A 122 -4.21 -2.52 -2.01
C LEU A 122 -3.87 -1.76 -0.73
N LEU A 123 -3.79 -2.46 0.41
CA LEU A 123 -3.44 -1.84 1.67
C LEU A 123 -2.41 -2.68 2.41
N SER A 124 -1.36 -2.04 2.89
CA SER A 124 -0.31 -2.69 3.68
C SER A 124 -0.42 -2.33 5.16
N MET A 125 -0.29 -3.33 6.01
CA MET A 125 -0.21 -3.17 7.47
C MET A 125 0.91 -4.01 8.05
N SER A 126 1.37 -3.67 9.25
CA SER A 126 2.43 -4.39 9.97
C SER A 126 2.02 -4.60 11.42
N ALA A 127 1.93 -5.85 11.85
CA ALA A 127 1.35 -6.21 13.15
C ALA A 127 2.04 -5.53 14.34
N HIS A 128 3.37 -5.36 14.29
CA HIS A 128 4.13 -4.74 15.38
C HIS A 128 3.81 -3.25 15.61
N LYS A 129 3.06 -2.59 14.72
CA LYS A 129 2.66 -1.18 14.86
C LYS A 129 1.36 -1.00 15.67
N PHE A 130 0.60 -2.08 15.81
CA PHE A 130 -0.57 -2.15 16.68
C PHE A 130 -0.43 -3.25 17.75
N HIS A 131 0.75 -3.31 18.38
CA HIS A 131 1.09 -4.20 19.49
C HIS A 131 1.09 -5.71 19.18
N GLY A 132 0.98 -6.08 17.92
CA GLY A 132 1.07 -7.46 17.47
C GLY A 132 2.52 -7.95 17.34
N PRO A 133 2.71 -9.23 16.97
CA PRO A 133 4.04 -9.83 16.87
C PRO A 133 4.85 -9.24 15.72
N LYS A 134 6.16 -9.15 15.90
CA LYS A 134 7.11 -8.80 14.83
C LYS A 134 7.16 -9.91 13.78
N GLY A 135 7.47 -9.54 12.54
CA GLY A 135 7.60 -10.50 11.44
C GLY A 135 6.28 -10.89 10.76
N VAL A 136 5.17 -10.27 11.16
CA VAL A 136 3.86 -10.45 10.50
C VAL A 136 3.46 -9.16 9.79
N GLY A 137 3.31 -9.26 8.47
CA GLY A 137 2.73 -8.24 7.62
C GLY A 137 1.38 -8.70 7.09
N ILE A 138 0.47 -7.77 6.88
CA ILE A 138 -0.87 -8.03 6.38
C ILE A 138 -1.07 -7.19 5.12
N MET A 139 -1.62 -7.81 4.08
CA MET A 139 -2.01 -7.12 2.87
C MET A 139 -3.49 -7.37 2.58
N TYR A 140 -4.24 -6.29 2.42
CA TYR A 140 -5.53 -6.34 1.75
C TYR A 140 -5.32 -6.15 0.26
N ALA A 141 -6.00 -6.97 -0.53
CA ALA A 141 -6.11 -6.79 -1.97
C ALA A 141 -7.58 -6.91 -2.39
N ARG A 142 -8.07 -5.89 -3.09
CA ARG A 142 -9.43 -5.92 -3.64
C ARG A 142 -9.52 -7.04 -4.67
N ARG A 143 -10.68 -7.71 -4.73
CA ARG A 143 -10.93 -8.79 -5.71
C ARG A 143 -10.64 -8.27 -7.14
N GLY A 144 -9.81 -9.01 -7.87
CA GLY A 144 -9.33 -8.65 -9.21
C GLY A 144 -8.15 -7.67 -9.24
N CYS A 145 -7.58 -7.31 -8.08
CA CYS A 145 -6.39 -6.46 -7.96
C CYS A 145 -5.28 -7.14 -7.12
N ALA A 146 -5.30 -8.48 -7.01
CA ALA A 146 -4.28 -9.19 -6.27
C ALA A 146 -2.91 -9.10 -6.98
N PRO A 147 -1.82 -8.91 -6.23
CA PRO A 147 -0.47 -8.91 -6.80
C PRO A 147 -0.09 -10.32 -7.30
N GLU A 148 0.84 -10.37 -8.23
CA GLU A 148 1.49 -11.63 -8.61
C GLU A 148 2.29 -12.22 -7.44
N THR A 149 2.47 -13.54 -7.49
CA THR A 149 3.32 -14.25 -6.53
C THR A 149 4.76 -13.72 -6.62
N TYR A 150 5.29 -13.28 -5.49
CA TYR A 150 6.67 -12.82 -5.41
C TYR A 150 7.63 -13.91 -4.91
N ILE A 151 7.14 -14.82 -4.08
CA ILE A 151 7.90 -15.96 -3.55
C ILE A 151 7.29 -17.21 -4.15
N ASP A 152 8.03 -17.84 -5.06
CA ASP A 152 7.63 -19.07 -5.69
C ASP A 152 7.77 -20.26 -4.72
N GLY A 153 6.87 -21.24 -4.83
CA GLY A 153 6.88 -22.43 -3.99
C GLY A 153 5.51 -23.09 -3.89
N GLY A 154 5.07 -23.38 -2.67
CA GLY A 154 3.76 -23.96 -2.40
C GLY A 154 2.61 -22.96 -2.61
N GLU A 155 1.37 -23.47 -2.54
CA GLU A 155 0.15 -22.70 -2.82
C GLU A 155 -0.42 -21.98 -1.59
N GLN A 156 0.42 -21.66 -0.59
CA GLN A 156 -0.01 -20.92 0.60
C GLN A 156 -0.56 -19.53 0.20
N GLU A 157 -1.39 -18.96 1.04
CA GLU A 157 -2.07 -17.67 0.76
C GLU A 157 -2.77 -17.68 -0.62
N ARG A 158 -3.41 -18.80 -0.97
CA ARG A 158 -4.10 -19.00 -2.26
C ARG A 158 -3.18 -18.83 -3.48
N GLY A 159 -1.92 -19.26 -3.34
CA GLY A 159 -0.91 -19.14 -4.39
C GLY A 159 -0.25 -17.75 -4.50
N HIS A 160 -0.57 -16.82 -3.60
CA HIS A 160 0.02 -15.46 -3.68
C HIS A 160 1.33 -15.32 -2.89
N ARG A 161 1.59 -16.22 -1.94
CA ARG A 161 2.84 -16.17 -1.15
C ARG A 161 3.16 -17.57 -0.64
N ALA A 162 4.19 -18.17 -1.19
CA ALA A 162 4.66 -19.48 -0.77
C ALA A 162 5.34 -19.48 0.62
N GLY A 163 5.42 -20.62 1.24
CA GLY A 163 6.01 -20.86 2.56
C GLY A 163 4.95 -21.09 3.63
N THR A 164 5.24 -22.00 4.56
CA THR A 164 4.34 -22.34 5.68
C THR A 164 3.90 -21.09 6.43
N GLU A 165 2.62 -21.02 6.73
CA GLU A 165 2.02 -19.91 7.44
C GLU A 165 2.53 -19.84 8.89
N ASN A 166 2.87 -18.65 9.35
CA ASN A 166 3.18 -18.37 10.75
C ASN A 166 1.87 -18.25 11.55
N VAL A 167 1.21 -19.39 11.80
CA VAL A 167 -0.13 -19.43 12.42
C VAL A 167 -0.15 -18.69 13.75
N ALA A 168 0.84 -18.91 14.62
CA ALA A 168 0.93 -18.23 15.91
C ALA A 168 1.03 -16.72 15.76
N GLY A 169 1.85 -16.24 14.82
CA GLY A 169 1.99 -14.83 14.52
C GLY A 169 0.73 -14.23 13.91
N ILE A 170 0.04 -14.94 13.03
CA ILE A 170 -1.21 -14.51 12.41
C ILE A 170 -2.32 -14.36 13.47
N VAL A 171 -2.48 -15.35 14.35
CA VAL A 171 -3.45 -15.30 15.45
C VAL A 171 -3.14 -14.15 16.41
N GLY A 172 -1.86 -13.97 16.79
CA GLY A 172 -1.44 -12.87 17.64
C GLY A 172 -1.67 -11.49 16.98
N ALA A 173 -1.44 -11.39 15.67
CA ALA A 173 -1.72 -10.16 14.93
C ALA A 173 -3.23 -9.84 14.90
N ALA A 174 -4.07 -10.84 14.68
CA ALA A 174 -5.53 -10.68 14.67
C ALA A 174 -6.06 -10.24 16.04
N ALA A 175 -5.57 -10.86 17.13
CA ALA A 175 -5.95 -10.48 18.49
C ALA A 175 -5.54 -9.03 18.82
N ALA A 176 -4.29 -8.67 18.54
CA ALA A 176 -3.77 -7.32 18.76
C ALA A 176 -4.53 -6.26 17.93
N PHE A 177 -4.89 -6.59 16.69
CA PHE A 177 -5.67 -5.67 15.87
C PHE A 177 -7.09 -5.46 16.41
N ALA A 178 -7.75 -6.54 16.86
CA ALA A 178 -9.08 -6.46 17.47
C ALA A 178 -9.06 -5.60 18.74
N GLU A 179 -8.04 -5.74 19.59
CA GLU A 179 -7.84 -4.94 20.79
C GLU A 179 -7.61 -3.46 20.45
N ALA A 180 -6.68 -3.15 19.55
CA ALA A 180 -6.43 -1.78 19.10
C ALA A 180 -7.67 -1.11 18.49
N MET A 181 -8.51 -1.88 17.77
CA MET A 181 -9.76 -1.37 17.22
C MET A 181 -10.82 -1.10 18.29
N SER A 182 -10.85 -1.85 19.39
CA SER A 182 -11.78 -1.61 20.50
C SER A 182 -11.37 -0.39 21.33
N GLU A 183 -10.08 -0.23 21.63
CA GLU A 183 -9.55 0.90 22.39
C GLU A 183 -9.64 2.23 21.64
N ARG A 184 -9.64 2.21 20.32
CA ARG A 184 -9.79 3.42 19.50
C ARG A 184 -11.11 4.16 19.74
N ASN A 185 -12.15 3.48 20.22
CA ASN A 185 -13.47 4.05 20.43
C ASN A 185 -13.68 4.58 21.87
N GLU A 186 -12.66 4.52 22.70
CA GLU A 186 -12.59 5.11 24.03
C GLU A 186 -11.85 6.46 24.01
#